data_07e5e5347183e7429d881feae021fe45
#
_entry.id   07e5e5347183e7429d881feae021fe45
#
_cell.length_a   1.000
_cell.length_b   1.000
_cell.length_c   1.000
_cell.angle_alpha   90.00
_cell.angle_beta   90.00
_cell.angle_gamma   90.00
#
_symmetry.space_group_name_H-M   'P 1'
#
loop_
_entity.id
_entity.type
_entity.pdbx_description
1 polymer ?
#
loop_
_entity_poly.entity_id
_entity_poly.type
_entity_poly.pdbx_seq_one_letter_code
_entity_poly.pdbx_strand_id
1 'polypeptide(L)'
;MDHSVWRFSAREPAAIAHGGDLGSLRRAFPDAPNPWLDLSTGINPIPYPVPPVEASAWTRLPEAAEVQALRVAAASAYGAPSGAHIVPAPGTQILIETLPRLLAPTRVAVLGPTYAEHAAAWTRAGHAVAEVPSLDAIGDAGVVVIVDPNNPDGRTFSRAERRGLAATLETRGGLLVADEAFADLEPVESLCPHVGPGLVVLRSFGKTYGLAGLRLGFAVAEPGIAARMAEALGPWAVSGPALAIGTAALSDSAWRAETARARAADAARLDRMIARAGGRVVGGTCLFRTADFSDGPGLYRLLAAAGIAVRRFTERPDRLRFGLPPDRTGWCRLSRVLT
;
A
#
# COMPACT_ATOMS: atom_id res chain seq x y z
N MET A 1 -31.15 -29.31 24.66
CA MET A 1 -29.69 -29.06 24.68
C MET A 1 -29.44 -27.93 23.68
N ASP A 2 -29.08 -26.77 24.20
CA ASP A 2 -28.87 -25.55 23.39
C ASP A 2 -27.50 -25.64 22.71
N HIS A 3 -27.49 -25.73 21.38
CA HIS A 3 -26.28 -25.90 20.55
C HIS A 3 -25.69 -24.56 20.04
N SER A 4 -26.04 -23.43 20.63
CA SER A 4 -25.51 -22.12 20.22
C SER A 4 -24.20 -21.75 20.96
N VAL A 5 -23.10 -22.44 20.69
CA VAL A 5 -21.80 -22.17 21.35
C VAL A 5 -21.08 -20.94 20.80
N TRP A 6 -21.47 -20.44 19.61
CA TRP A 6 -20.77 -19.31 18.98
C TRP A 6 -21.74 -18.17 18.66
N ARG A 7 -21.65 -17.04 19.39
CA ARG A 7 -22.34 -15.79 19.03
C ARG A 7 -21.29 -14.83 18.45
N PHE A 8 -21.31 -14.69 17.12
CA PHE A 8 -20.59 -13.59 16.48
C PHE A 8 -21.32 -12.27 16.78
N SER A 9 -20.57 -11.21 17.11
CA SER A 9 -21.15 -9.87 17.29
C SER A 9 -21.86 -9.44 16.01
N ALA A 10 -23.12 -9.03 16.11
CA ALA A 10 -23.97 -8.63 14.99
C ALA A 10 -23.64 -7.25 14.39
N ARG A 11 -22.52 -6.60 14.74
CA ARG A 11 -22.08 -5.38 14.07
C ARG A 11 -21.35 -5.77 12.78
N GLU A 12 -22.04 -5.67 11.65
CA GLU A 12 -21.37 -5.62 10.36
C GLU A 12 -20.48 -4.36 10.35
N PRO A 13 -19.15 -4.49 10.23
CA PRO A 13 -18.30 -3.33 10.05
C PRO A 13 -18.69 -2.66 8.74
N ALA A 14 -18.83 -1.34 8.74
CA ALA A 14 -19.03 -0.59 7.49
C ALA A 14 -17.95 -0.97 6.50
N ALA A 15 -18.35 -1.47 5.32
CA ALA A 15 -17.42 -1.95 4.32
C ALA A 15 -16.56 -0.77 3.82
N ILE A 16 -15.26 -0.86 4.03
CA ILE A 16 -14.30 0.10 3.46
C ILE A 16 -14.26 -0.14 1.96
N ALA A 17 -14.62 0.89 1.18
CA ALA A 17 -14.53 0.80 -0.27
C ALA A 17 -13.04 0.79 -0.71
N HIS A 18 -12.69 -0.08 -1.65
CA HIS A 18 -11.35 -0.18 -2.21
C HIS A 18 -11.38 -0.01 -3.73
N GLY A 19 -10.23 0.31 -4.36
CA GLY A 19 -10.05 0.16 -5.80
C GLY A 19 -9.93 -1.31 -6.20
N GLY A 20 -10.08 -1.60 -7.51
CA GLY A 20 -9.93 -2.96 -8.05
C GLY A 20 -11.22 -3.79 -8.09
N ASP A 21 -12.34 -3.30 -7.57
CA ASP A 21 -13.65 -3.98 -7.69
C ASP A 21 -14.33 -3.66 -9.05
N LEU A 22 -13.83 -4.27 -10.11
CA LEU A 22 -14.45 -4.17 -11.42
C LEU A 22 -15.80 -4.91 -11.51
N GLY A 23 -16.06 -5.86 -10.61
CA GLY A 23 -17.31 -6.62 -10.58
C GLY A 23 -18.51 -5.71 -10.30
N SER A 24 -18.41 -4.84 -9.29
CA SER A 24 -19.44 -3.85 -8.97
C SER A 24 -19.62 -2.83 -10.10
N LEU A 25 -18.52 -2.39 -10.74
CA LEU A 25 -18.59 -1.47 -11.86
C LEU A 25 -19.29 -2.07 -13.09
N ARG A 26 -18.97 -3.32 -13.44
CA ARG A 26 -19.65 -4.02 -14.55
C ARG A 26 -21.14 -4.17 -14.34
N ARG A 27 -21.59 -4.39 -13.09
CA ARG A 27 -23.03 -4.42 -12.77
C ARG A 27 -23.69 -3.04 -12.88
N ALA A 28 -22.99 -1.99 -12.48
CA ALA A 28 -23.51 -0.63 -12.50
C ALA A 28 -23.51 0.00 -13.93
N PHE A 29 -22.60 -0.46 -14.80
CA PHE A 29 -22.43 0.03 -16.18
C PHE A 29 -22.36 -1.16 -17.15
N PRO A 30 -23.47 -1.88 -17.38
CA PRO A 30 -23.48 -3.11 -18.19
C PRO A 30 -23.13 -2.86 -19.66
N ASP A 31 -23.39 -1.68 -20.18
CA ASP A 31 -23.14 -1.28 -21.58
C ASP A 31 -21.72 -0.74 -21.80
N ALA A 32 -20.91 -0.64 -20.74
CA ALA A 32 -19.54 -0.14 -20.86
C ALA A 32 -18.64 -1.10 -21.65
N PRO A 33 -17.75 -0.58 -22.51
CA PRO A 33 -16.92 -1.42 -23.37
C PRO A 33 -15.90 -2.26 -22.57
N ASN A 34 -15.73 -3.51 -23.03
CA ASN A 34 -14.71 -4.43 -22.52
C ASN A 34 -13.48 -4.48 -23.45
N PRO A 35 -12.29 -4.82 -22.94
CA PRO A 35 -11.97 -4.98 -21.51
C PRO A 35 -11.97 -3.65 -20.76
N TRP A 36 -12.34 -3.68 -19.48
CA TRP A 36 -12.22 -2.52 -18.61
C TRP A 36 -10.76 -2.12 -18.41
N LEU A 37 -10.51 -0.81 -18.40
CA LEU A 37 -9.24 -0.21 -18.01
C LEU A 37 -9.29 0.12 -16.52
N ASP A 38 -8.59 -0.65 -15.68
CA ASP A 38 -8.55 -0.41 -14.23
C ASP A 38 -7.47 0.61 -13.87
N LEU A 39 -7.87 1.84 -13.63
CA LEU A 39 -7.06 2.92 -13.06
C LEU A 39 -7.47 3.25 -11.62
N SER A 40 -8.25 2.39 -10.95
CA SER A 40 -8.72 2.62 -9.58
C SER A 40 -7.68 2.28 -8.51
N THR A 41 -6.60 1.58 -8.88
CA THR A 41 -5.52 1.18 -8.00
C THR A 41 -4.25 2.01 -8.23
N GLY A 42 -3.36 2.05 -7.23
CA GLY A 42 -2.01 2.62 -7.37
C GLY A 42 -0.98 1.52 -7.56
N ILE A 43 -1.20 0.63 -8.54
CA ILE A 43 -0.31 -0.48 -8.85
C ILE A 43 0.45 -0.15 -10.14
N ASN A 44 1.75 -0.47 -10.18
CA ASN A 44 2.53 -0.33 -11.40
C ASN A 44 1.86 -1.11 -12.55
N PRO A 45 1.45 -0.43 -13.63
CA PRO A 45 0.75 -1.07 -14.73
C PRO A 45 1.67 -1.96 -15.60
N ILE A 46 2.99 -1.82 -15.45
CA ILE A 46 4.00 -2.65 -16.14
C ILE A 46 4.60 -3.59 -15.10
N PRO A 47 4.21 -4.86 -15.08
CA PRO A 47 4.71 -5.79 -14.09
C PRO A 47 6.18 -6.14 -14.32
N TYR A 48 6.85 -6.49 -13.23
CA TYR A 48 8.17 -7.12 -13.31
C TYR A 48 8.10 -8.40 -14.15
N PRO A 49 9.04 -8.62 -15.08
CA PRO A 49 9.06 -9.85 -15.89
C PRO A 49 9.31 -11.06 -14.99
N VAL A 50 8.27 -11.87 -14.81
CA VAL A 50 8.33 -13.02 -13.91
C VAL A 50 9.23 -14.10 -14.51
N PRO A 51 10.33 -14.49 -13.83
CA PRO A 51 11.17 -15.59 -14.28
C PRO A 51 10.42 -16.93 -14.21
N PRO A 52 10.85 -17.96 -14.93
CA PRO A 52 10.35 -19.31 -14.73
C PRO A 52 10.47 -19.73 -13.26
N VAL A 53 9.38 -20.27 -12.71
CA VAL A 53 9.34 -20.76 -11.32
C VAL A 53 9.33 -22.28 -11.37
N GLU A 54 10.25 -22.90 -10.66
CA GLU A 54 10.36 -24.36 -10.57
C GLU A 54 9.06 -25.00 -10.07
N ALA A 55 8.68 -26.14 -10.64
CA ALA A 55 7.46 -26.85 -10.26
C ALA A 55 7.43 -27.19 -8.76
N SER A 56 8.58 -27.45 -8.15
CA SER A 56 8.73 -27.71 -6.72
C SER A 56 8.25 -26.56 -5.84
N ALA A 57 8.41 -25.30 -6.27
CA ALA A 57 7.92 -24.14 -5.53
C ALA A 57 6.39 -24.08 -5.41
N TRP A 58 5.67 -24.77 -6.31
CA TRP A 58 4.21 -24.87 -6.30
C TRP A 58 3.69 -26.05 -5.49
N THR A 59 4.50 -27.10 -5.35
CA THR A 59 4.04 -28.42 -4.87
C THR A 59 4.59 -28.78 -3.49
N ARG A 60 5.63 -28.08 -3.01
CA ARG A 60 6.24 -28.32 -1.69
C ARG A 60 6.04 -27.13 -0.76
N LEU A 61 6.11 -27.38 0.53
CA LEU A 61 6.20 -26.30 1.50
C LEU A 61 7.54 -25.57 1.37
N PRO A 62 7.55 -24.24 1.55
CA PRO A 62 8.77 -23.44 1.52
C PRO A 62 9.82 -23.90 2.53
N GLU A 63 11.07 -23.90 2.11
CA GLU A 63 12.22 -24.22 2.96
C GLU A 63 12.73 -22.95 3.69
N ALA A 64 13.34 -23.14 4.85
CA ALA A 64 13.91 -22.03 5.63
C ALA A 64 14.97 -21.24 4.84
N ALA A 65 15.74 -21.94 3.98
CA ALA A 65 16.74 -21.31 3.13
C ALA A 65 16.15 -20.36 2.10
N GLU A 66 14.98 -20.69 1.51
CA GLU A 66 14.26 -19.85 0.54
C GLU A 66 13.72 -18.58 1.23
N VAL A 67 13.14 -18.74 2.43
CA VAL A 67 12.68 -17.59 3.23
C VAL A 67 13.86 -16.69 3.60
N GLN A 68 15.01 -17.28 3.97
CA GLN A 68 16.21 -16.51 4.29
C GLN A 68 16.77 -15.78 3.07
N ALA A 69 16.77 -16.40 1.89
CA ALA A 69 17.18 -15.74 0.65
C ALA A 69 16.32 -14.50 0.35
N LEU A 70 14.99 -14.62 0.48
CA LEU A 70 14.07 -13.50 0.33
C LEU A 70 14.34 -12.39 1.37
N ARG A 71 14.59 -12.75 2.64
CA ARG A 71 14.92 -11.78 3.69
C ARG A 71 16.20 -10.99 3.38
N VAL A 72 17.22 -11.67 2.87
CA VAL A 72 18.50 -11.03 2.48
C VAL A 72 18.28 -10.09 1.31
N ALA A 73 17.57 -10.54 0.27
CA ALA A 73 17.24 -9.70 -0.89
C ALA A 73 16.42 -8.46 -0.48
N ALA A 74 15.42 -8.64 0.38
CA ALA A 74 14.61 -7.54 0.88
C ALA A 74 15.42 -6.56 1.76
N ALA A 75 16.30 -7.06 2.62
CA ALA A 75 17.18 -6.20 3.42
C ALA A 75 18.08 -5.34 2.54
N SER A 76 18.70 -5.93 1.52
CA SER A 76 19.50 -5.19 0.54
C SER A 76 18.67 -4.16 -0.23
N ALA A 77 17.51 -4.55 -0.74
CA ALA A 77 16.64 -3.69 -1.55
C ALA A 77 16.10 -2.48 -0.78
N TYR A 78 15.78 -2.64 0.50
CA TYR A 78 15.20 -1.59 1.35
C TYR A 78 16.23 -0.88 2.22
N GLY A 79 17.48 -1.33 2.22
CA GLY A 79 18.54 -0.76 3.05
C GLY A 79 18.40 -1.11 4.54
N ALA A 80 17.68 -2.18 4.88
CA ALA A 80 17.57 -2.64 6.26
C ALA A 80 18.92 -3.21 6.76
N PRO A 81 19.22 -3.13 8.08
CA PRO A 81 20.53 -3.55 8.61
C PRO A 81 20.87 -5.02 8.34
N SER A 82 19.88 -5.91 8.33
CA SER A 82 20.04 -7.33 7.99
C SER A 82 18.72 -8.01 7.71
N GLY A 83 18.77 -9.26 7.22
CA GLY A 83 17.57 -10.10 7.05
C GLY A 83 16.80 -10.39 8.34
N ALA A 84 17.44 -10.28 9.51
CA ALA A 84 16.78 -10.43 10.82
C ALA A 84 15.73 -9.33 11.10
N HIS A 85 15.83 -8.19 10.42
CA HIS A 85 14.88 -7.08 10.51
C HIS A 85 13.67 -7.24 9.57
N ILE A 86 13.66 -8.25 8.70
CA ILE A 86 12.68 -8.44 7.65
C ILE A 86 11.64 -9.49 8.04
N VAL A 87 10.36 -9.12 7.95
CA VAL A 87 9.22 -10.03 8.12
C VAL A 87 8.46 -10.09 6.79
N PRO A 88 8.68 -11.12 5.96
CA PRO A 88 7.88 -11.32 4.76
C PRO A 88 6.47 -11.83 5.14
N ALA A 89 5.45 -11.37 4.42
CA ALA A 89 4.06 -11.70 4.69
C ALA A 89 3.23 -11.75 3.40
N PRO A 90 2.03 -12.38 3.42
CA PRO A 90 1.13 -12.42 2.26
C PRO A 90 0.46 -11.06 2.02
N GLY A 91 1.28 -10.06 1.67
CA GLY A 91 0.92 -8.66 1.48
C GLY A 91 0.97 -7.84 2.77
N THR A 92 1.02 -6.50 2.62
CA THR A 92 1.07 -5.58 3.77
C THR A 92 -0.21 -5.57 4.60
N GLN A 93 -1.36 -5.93 4.01
CA GLN A 93 -2.65 -5.91 4.74
C GLN A 93 -2.63 -6.81 5.97
N ILE A 94 -2.05 -8.01 5.87
CA ILE A 94 -1.98 -8.89 7.04
C ILE A 94 -1.06 -8.33 8.13
N LEU A 95 -0.02 -7.59 7.76
CA LEU A 95 0.86 -6.91 8.72
C LEU A 95 0.15 -5.76 9.43
N ILE A 96 -0.67 -4.99 8.69
CA ILE A 96 -1.55 -3.94 9.24
C ILE A 96 -2.52 -4.54 10.27
N GLU A 97 -3.06 -5.74 10.01
CA GLU A 97 -3.96 -6.44 10.93
C GLU A 97 -3.25 -7.09 12.12
N THR A 98 -2.03 -7.59 11.90
CA THR A 98 -1.29 -8.36 12.93
C THR A 98 -0.65 -7.44 13.95
N LEU A 99 0.04 -6.38 13.52
CA LEU A 99 0.81 -5.52 14.41
C LEU A 99 -0.01 -4.95 15.58
N PRO A 100 -1.23 -4.41 15.38
CA PRO A 100 -2.04 -3.90 16.48
C PRO A 100 -2.35 -4.94 17.57
N ARG A 101 -2.51 -6.21 17.19
CA ARG A 101 -2.84 -7.30 18.11
C ARG A 101 -1.67 -7.73 19.00
N LEU A 102 -0.46 -7.30 18.67
CA LEU A 102 0.75 -7.59 19.44
C LEU A 102 1.02 -6.59 20.57
N LEU A 103 0.25 -5.49 20.61
CA LEU A 103 0.40 -4.43 21.60
C LEU A 103 -0.80 -4.42 22.57
N ALA A 104 -0.53 -4.05 23.81
CA ALA A 104 -1.58 -3.74 24.76
C ALA A 104 -2.40 -2.53 24.29
N PRO A 105 -3.71 -2.44 24.61
CA PRO A 105 -4.54 -1.30 24.23
C PRO A 105 -3.89 0.04 24.62
N THR A 106 -3.80 0.94 23.66
CA THR A 106 -3.19 2.26 23.82
C THR A 106 -3.89 3.30 22.95
N ARG A 107 -3.52 4.57 23.09
CA ARG A 107 -3.96 5.64 22.19
C ARG A 107 -3.13 5.60 20.90
N VAL A 108 -3.83 5.67 19.75
CA VAL A 108 -3.23 5.63 18.43
C VAL A 108 -3.66 6.85 17.63
N ALA A 109 -2.69 7.61 17.13
CA ALA A 109 -2.92 8.69 16.18
C ALA A 109 -2.62 8.19 14.76
N VAL A 110 -3.60 8.23 13.87
CA VAL A 110 -3.44 7.93 12.45
C VAL A 110 -3.47 9.24 11.69
N LEU A 111 -2.40 9.54 10.95
CA LEU A 111 -2.30 10.79 10.21
C LEU A 111 -3.14 10.75 8.94
N GLY A 112 -4.31 11.41 9.00
CA GLY A 112 -5.30 11.40 7.93
C GLY A 112 -5.35 12.66 7.05
N PRO A 113 -6.22 12.67 6.02
CA PRO A 113 -6.87 11.48 5.49
C PRO A 113 -5.84 10.53 4.83
N THR A 114 -6.00 9.21 5.06
CA THR A 114 -5.06 8.21 4.60
C THR A 114 -5.74 6.88 4.26
N TYR A 115 -4.97 5.79 4.13
CA TYR A 115 -5.48 4.44 3.90
C TYR A 115 -6.30 3.96 5.12
N ALA A 116 -7.61 3.89 4.95
CA ALA A 116 -8.57 3.68 6.04
C ALA A 116 -8.37 2.37 6.83
N GLU A 117 -7.71 1.37 6.23
CA GLU A 117 -7.45 0.10 6.92
C GLU A 117 -6.53 0.26 8.14
N HIS A 118 -5.68 1.28 8.18
CA HIS A 118 -4.89 1.55 9.37
C HIS A 118 -5.79 1.85 10.58
N ALA A 119 -6.64 2.88 10.49
CA ALA A 119 -7.54 3.23 11.58
C ALA A 119 -8.46 2.05 11.96
N ALA A 120 -9.00 1.35 10.95
CA ALA A 120 -9.89 0.22 11.16
C ALA A 120 -9.21 -0.96 11.86
N ALA A 121 -7.96 -1.33 11.47
CA ALA A 121 -7.23 -2.43 12.10
C ALA A 121 -6.89 -2.15 13.56
N TRP A 122 -6.41 -0.94 13.87
CA TRP A 122 -6.14 -0.52 15.24
C TRP A 122 -7.42 -0.49 16.10
N THR A 123 -8.53 0.00 15.54
CA THR A 123 -9.84 -0.01 16.23
C THR A 123 -10.33 -1.42 16.50
N ARG A 124 -10.23 -2.33 15.50
CA ARG A 124 -10.63 -3.75 15.66
C ARG A 124 -9.80 -4.47 16.73
N ALA A 125 -8.54 -4.08 16.90
CA ALA A 125 -7.66 -4.61 17.93
C ALA A 125 -7.92 -4.02 19.35
N GLY A 126 -8.87 -3.08 19.49
CA GLY A 126 -9.27 -2.53 20.79
C GLY A 126 -8.47 -1.30 21.24
N HIS A 127 -7.73 -0.65 20.34
CA HIS A 127 -7.04 0.60 20.66
C HIS A 127 -7.97 1.81 20.55
N ALA A 128 -7.64 2.90 21.28
CA ALA A 128 -8.31 4.19 21.17
C ALA A 128 -7.71 4.99 19.99
N VAL A 129 -8.39 4.97 18.83
CA VAL A 129 -7.88 5.54 17.59
C VAL A 129 -8.44 6.93 17.35
N ALA A 130 -7.57 7.89 17.01
CA ALA A 130 -7.92 9.21 16.49
C ALA A 130 -7.26 9.44 15.12
N GLU A 131 -8.04 9.83 14.11
CA GLU A 131 -7.46 10.38 12.89
C GLU A 131 -7.13 11.85 13.12
N VAL A 132 -5.88 12.24 12.85
CA VAL A 132 -5.38 13.59 13.11
C VAL A 132 -4.87 14.25 11.83
N PRO A 133 -5.07 15.57 11.65
CA PRO A 133 -4.72 16.26 10.39
C PRO A 133 -3.24 16.59 10.24
N SER A 134 -2.47 16.61 11.33
CA SER A 134 -1.06 16.99 11.34
C SER A 134 -0.29 16.31 12.47
N LEU A 135 1.05 16.34 12.39
CA LEU A 135 1.93 15.80 13.44
C LEU A 135 1.80 16.57 14.77
N ASP A 136 1.42 17.85 14.74
CA ASP A 136 1.21 18.64 15.97
C ASP A 136 -0.02 18.18 16.77
N ALA A 137 -0.95 17.48 16.11
CA ALA A 137 -2.19 17.00 16.72
C ALA A 137 -2.11 15.58 17.31
N ILE A 138 -0.95 14.91 17.28
CA ILE A 138 -0.79 13.54 17.77
C ILE A 138 -0.93 13.42 19.30
N GLY A 139 -0.73 14.53 20.04
CA GLY A 139 -0.85 14.55 21.50
C GLY A 139 0.09 13.54 22.18
N ASP A 140 -0.49 12.80 23.13
CA ASP A 140 0.19 11.77 23.91
C ASP A 140 -0.03 10.34 23.38
N ALA A 141 -0.35 10.20 22.09
CA ALA A 141 -0.52 8.89 21.47
C ALA A 141 0.72 8.01 21.69
N GLY A 142 0.49 6.76 22.16
CA GLY A 142 1.53 5.75 22.31
C GLY A 142 1.94 5.15 20.97
N VAL A 143 1.06 5.19 19.96
CA VAL A 143 1.37 4.78 18.60
C VAL A 143 1.00 5.89 17.63
N VAL A 144 1.86 6.16 16.67
CA VAL A 144 1.57 7.06 15.54
C VAL A 144 1.71 6.28 14.24
N VAL A 145 0.71 6.41 13.37
CA VAL A 145 0.72 5.78 12.04
C VAL A 145 0.79 6.87 10.99
N ILE A 146 1.78 6.80 10.12
CA ILE A 146 1.92 7.64 8.93
C ILE A 146 1.99 6.77 7.68
N VAL A 147 1.42 7.23 6.57
CA VAL A 147 1.60 6.66 5.24
C VAL A 147 2.45 7.65 4.45
N ASP A 148 3.62 7.22 3.98
CA ASP A 148 4.61 8.14 3.38
C ASP A 148 5.42 7.44 2.26
N PRO A 149 5.14 7.78 1.00
CA PRO A 149 4.17 8.75 0.47
C PRO A 149 2.72 8.39 0.75
N ASN A 150 1.91 9.40 1.09
CA ASN A 150 0.54 9.16 1.51
C ASN A 150 -0.40 8.78 0.35
N ASN A 151 -1.35 7.96 0.65
CA ASN A 151 -2.51 7.65 -0.17
C ASN A 151 -3.76 8.23 0.52
N PRO A 152 -4.47 9.24 -0.09
CA PRO A 152 -4.55 9.41 -1.55
C PRO A 152 -3.78 10.60 -2.14
N ASP A 153 -3.17 11.46 -1.35
CA ASP A 153 -2.71 12.78 -1.81
C ASP A 153 -1.20 12.85 -2.14
N GLY A 154 -0.44 11.78 -1.89
CA GLY A 154 0.99 11.74 -2.15
C GLY A 154 1.83 12.59 -1.21
N ARG A 155 1.26 13.13 -0.12
CA ARG A 155 1.99 13.89 0.89
C ARG A 155 3.17 13.09 1.41
N THR A 156 4.31 13.77 1.58
CA THR A 156 5.53 13.22 2.17
C THR A 156 6.01 14.10 3.30
N PHE A 157 6.80 13.51 4.20
CA PHE A 157 7.50 14.21 5.27
C PHE A 157 9.00 14.16 5.01
N SER A 158 9.70 15.18 5.45
CA SER A 158 11.15 15.17 5.42
C SER A 158 11.71 14.04 6.29
N ARG A 159 12.89 13.56 5.95
CA ARG A 159 13.60 12.55 6.77
C ARG A 159 13.78 13.02 8.21
N ALA A 160 14.07 14.32 8.40
CA ALA A 160 14.26 14.90 9.75
C ALA A 160 12.98 14.80 10.58
N GLU A 161 11.83 15.17 10.01
CA GLU A 161 10.51 15.07 10.69
C GLU A 161 10.19 13.64 11.09
N ARG A 162 10.35 12.67 10.16
CA ARG A 162 10.06 11.27 10.42
C ARG A 162 10.98 10.65 11.48
N ARG A 163 12.27 10.95 11.41
CA ARG A 163 13.24 10.48 12.41
C ARG A 163 13.05 11.14 13.77
N GLY A 164 12.78 12.45 13.79
CA GLY A 164 12.46 13.18 15.01
C GLY A 164 11.22 12.62 15.70
N LEU A 165 10.19 12.30 14.92
CA LEU A 165 8.97 11.65 15.42
C LEU A 165 9.26 10.26 16.01
N ALA A 166 10.01 9.41 15.29
CA ALA A 166 10.40 8.09 15.78
C ALA A 166 11.18 8.18 17.10
N ALA A 167 12.20 9.04 17.17
CA ALA A 167 12.98 9.26 18.38
C ALA A 167 12.12 9.78 19.54
N THR A 168 11.22 10.71 19.30
CA THR A 168 10.28 11.24 20.31
C THR A 168 9.37 10.16 20.85
N LEU A 169 8.84 9.29 20.00
CA LEU A 169 8.01 8.16 20.42
C LEU A 169 8.82 7.14 21.23
N GLU A 170 10.02 6.80 20.75
CA GLU A 170 10.91 5.85 21.43
C GLU A 170 11.24 6.28 22.87
N THR A 171 11.55 7.57 23.12
CA THR A 171 11.87 8.08 24.47
C THR A 171 10.75 7.88 25.49
N ARG A 172 9.52 7.75 25.04
CA ARG A 172 8.32 7.49 25.87
C ARG A 172 7.76 6.08 25.73
N GLY A 173 8.55 5.15 25.16
CA GLY A 173 8.13 3.76 24.94
C GLY A 173 7.04 3.59 23.89
N GLY A 174 6.85 4.59 23.00
CA GLY A 174 5.89 4.58 21.92
C GLY A 174 6.43 3.98 20.63
N LEU A 175 5.56 3.90 19.59
CA LEU A 175 5.86 3.27 18.31
C LEU A 175 5.42 4.18 17.14
N LEU A 176 6.33 4.40 16.19
CA LEU A 176 6.01 4.91 14.86
C LEU A 176 5.79 3.73 13.89
N VAL A 177 4.64 3.69 13.24
CA VAL A 177 4.37 2.82 12.10
C VAL A 177 4.40 3.66 10.83
N ALA A 178 5.43 3.46 10.01
CA ALA A 178 5.59 4.14 8.73
C ALA A 178 5.20 3.20 7.58
N ASP A 179 4.06 3.46 6.95
CA ASP A 179 3.66 2.71 5.74
C ASP A 179 4.30 3.34 4.51
N GLU A 180 5.40 2.76 4.07
CA GLU A 180 6.15 3.15 2.87
C GLU A 180 5.74 2.33 1.64
N ALA A 181 4.46 1.94 1.52
CA ALA A 181 3.98 1.10 0.43
C ALA A 181 4.17 1.70 -0.98
N PHE A 182 4.38 3.00 -1.08
CA PHE A 182 4.62 3.73 -2.34
C PHE A 182 6.03 4.30 -2.48
N ALA A 183 6.94 4.03 -1.55
CA ALA A 183 8.25 4.69 -1.52
C ALA A 183 9.27 4.14 -2.54
N ASP A 184 9.12 2.88 -3.00
CA ASP A 184 10.16 2.21 -3.80
C ASP A 184 10.55 2.90 -5.11
N LEU A 185 9.62 3.62 -5.72
CA LEU A 185 9.81 4.30 -7.00
C LEU A 185 9.87 5.83 -6.86
N GLU A 186 9.78 6.34 -5.62
CA GLU A 186 9.82 7.77 -5.33
C GLU A 186 11.22 8.21 -4.89
N PRO A 187 11.60 9.47 -5.12
CA PRO A 187 12.88 10.01 -4.67
C PRO A 187 12.83 10.37 -3.17
N VAL A 188 12.30 9.46 -2.35
CA VAL A 188 12.19 9.63 -0.89
C VAL A 188 13.16 8.68 -0.18
N GLU A 189 13.80 9.17 0.86
CA GLU A 189 14.65 8.32 1.70
C GLU A 189 13.79 7.46 2.62
N SER A 190 13.97 6.14 2.57
CA SER A 190 13.29 5.20 3.45
C SER A 190 13.76 5.31 4.90
N LEU A 191 12.86 4.97 5.83
CA LEU A 191 13.21 4.77 7.25
C LEU A 191 13.77 3.36 7.54
N CYS A 192 13.73 2.42 6.59
CA CYS A 192 14.23 1.07 6.78
C CYS A 192 15.68 0.97 7.30
N PRO A 193 16.64 1.84 6.86
CA PRO A 193 17.99 1.83 7.43
C PRO A 193 18.09 2.23 8.91
N HIS A 194 17.01 2.80 9.46
CA HIS A 194 16.99 3.40 10.80
C HIS A 194 16.04 2.70 11.77
N VAL A 195 15.59 1.49 11.44
CA VAL A 195 14.68 0.73 12.31
C VAL A 195 15.34 0.41 13.65
N GLY A 196 14.59 0.65 14.71
CA GLY A 196 14.96 0.45 16.11
C GLY A 196 13.72 0.18 16.96
N PRO A 197 13.81 0.23 18.30
CA PRO A 197 12.72 -0.16 19.20
C PRO A 197 11.40 0.57 18.98
N GLY A 198 11.46 1.82 18.55
CA GLY A 198 10.29 2.69 18.35
C GLY A 198 9.79 2.79 16.90
N LEU A 199 10.23 1.91 15.97
CA LEU A 199 9.92 2.08 14.54
C LEU A 199 9.62 0.74 13.86
N VAL A 200 8.48 0.70 13.15
CA VAL A 200 8.12 -0.35 12.18
C VAL A 200 7.84 0.30 10.83
N VAL A 201 8.46 -0.20 9.77
CA VAL A 201 8.24 0.25 8.40
C VAL A 201 7.54 -0.84 7.60
N LEU A 202 6.48 -0.51 6.85
CA LEU A 202 5.78 -1.44 5.97
C LEU A 202 6.18 -1.18 4.51
N ARG A 203 6.42 -2.27 3.75
CA ARG A 203 6.82 -2.21 2.34
C ARG A 203 5.90 -3.09 1.48
N SER A 204 5.38 -2.55 0.40
CA SER A 204 4.44 -3.26 -0.49
C SER A 204 5.10 -3.67 -1.79
N PHE A 205 5.39 -4.96 -1.94
CA PHE A 205 5.95 -5.52 -3.16
C PHE A 205 5.01 -5.37 -4.36
N GLY A 206 3.72 -5.70 -4.17
CA GLY A 206 2.76 -5.77 -5.26
C GLY A 206 2.51 -4.46 -6.00
N LYS A 207 2.71 -3.30 -5.33
CA LYS A 207 2.53 -1.98 -5.94
C LYS A 207 3.69 -1.63 -6.88
N THR A 208 4.89 -1.73 -6.39
CA THR A 208 6.14 -1.41 -7.11
C THR A 208 6.35 -2.33 -8.30
N TYR A 209 6.24 -3.63 -8.06
CA TYR A 209 6.54 -4.65 -9.07
C TYR A 209 5.35 -5.01 -9.97
N GLY A 210 4.17 -4.38 -9.80
CA GLY A 210 2.99 -4.68 -10.62
C GLY A 210 2.44 -6.09 -10.43
N LEU A 211 2.84 -6.79 -9.37
CA LEU A 211 2.51 -8.19 -9.09
C LEU A 211 1.61 -8.30 -7.84
N ALA A 212 0.54 -7.52 -7.80
CA ALA A 212 -0.37 -7.47 -6.64
C ALA A 212 -0.99 -8.84 -6.32
N GLY A 213 -1.24 -9.68 -7.34
CA GLY A 213 -1.75 -11.05 -7.19
C GLY A 213 -0.78 -12.03 -6.54
N LEU A 214 0.52 -11.73 -6.51
CA LEU A 214 1.54 -12.55 -5.84
C LEU A 214 1.38 -12.55 -4.31
N ARG A 215 0.69 -11.56 -3.76
CA ARG A 215 0.46 -11.39 -2.33
C ARG A 215 1.77 -11.40 -1.53
N LEU A 216 2.65 -10.43 -1.79
CA LEU A 216 3.91 -10.27 -1.06
C LEU A 216 4.03 -8.84 -0.50
N GLY A 217 4.45 -8.73 0.74
CA GLY A 217 4.77 -7.49 1.44
C GLY A 217 5.69 -7.76 2.62
N PHE A 218 6.17 -6.70 3.24
CA PHE A 218 7.18 -6.80 4.30
C PHE A 218 6.91 -5.82 5.42
N ALA A 219 7.20 -6.24 6.67
CA ALA A 219 7.55 -5.32 7.73
C ALA A 219 9.06 -5.31 7.91
N VAL A 220 9.60 -4.13 8.20
CA VAL A 220 11.00 -3.92 8.58
C VAL A 220 10.98 -3.33 9.98
N ALA A 221 11.58 -4.03 10.93
CA ALA A 221 11.57 -3.67 12.35
C ALA A 221 12.82 -4.17 13.05
N GLU A 222 13.05 -3.76 14.28
CA GLU A 222 14.11 -4.40 15.08
C GLU A 222 13.87 -5.90 15.25
N PRO A 223 14.90 -6.73 15.46
CA PRO A 223 14.76 -8.18 15.48
C PRO A 223 13.76 -8.73 16.50
N GLY A 224 13.59 -8.09 17.65
CA GLY A 224 12.62 -8.51 18.67
C GLY A 224 11.17 -8.33 18.20
N ILE A 225 10.83 -7.19 17.59
CA ILE A 225 9.50 -6.93 17.01
C ILE A 225 9.30 -7.84 15.79
N ALA A 226 10.31 -7.96 14.93
CA ALA A 226 10.26 -8.81 13.75
C ALA A 226 9.98 -10.28 14.10
N ALA A 227 10.62 -10.81 15.13
CA ALA A 227 10.38 -12.18 15.59
C ALA A 227 8.95 -12.39 16.07
N ARG A 228 8.40 -11.46 16.89
CA ARG A 228 7.02 -11.53 17.37
C ARG A 228 5.99 -11.44 16.23
N MET A 229 6.24 -10.58 15.21
CA MET A 229 5.38 -10.51 14.04
C MET A 229 5.44 -11.80 13.23
N ALA A 230 6.63 -12.37 13.02
CA ALA A 230 6.80 -13.64 12.32
C ALA A 230 6.12 -14.81 13.04
N GLU A 231 6.22 -14.86 14.37
CA GLU A 231 5.51 -15.85 15.21
C GLU A 231 3.99 -15.74 15.05
N ALA A 232 3.45 -14.51 15.07
CA ALA A 232 2.02 -14.27 14.92
C ALA A 232 1.48 -14.63 13.53
N LEU A 233 2.31 -14.54 12.48
CA LEU A 233 1.95 -14.98 11.13
C LEU A 233 1.97 -16.50 10.99
N GLY A 234 2.72 -17.19 11.84
CA GLY A 234 2.91 -18.63 11.79
C GLY A 234 3.88 -19.10 10.68
N PRO A 235 4.11 -20.42 10.60
CA PRO A 235 5.00 -21.00 9.60
C PRO A 235 4.39 -20.88 8.19
N TRP A 236 5.26 -20.85 7.18
CA TRP A 236 4.90 -20.85 5.76
C TRP A 236 3.95 -19.70 5.32
N ALA A 237 4.06 -18.55 5.95
CA ALA A 237 3.21 -17.40 5.66
C ALA A 237 3.30 -16.94 4.19
N VAL A 238 4.44 -17.14 3.51
CA VAL A 238 4.68 -16.74 2.12
C VAL A 238 4.83 -17.99 1.26
N SER A 239 4.14 -18.01 0.11
CA SER A 239 4.18 -19.16 -0.82
C SER A 239 5.53 -19.31 -1.54
N GLY A 240 5.89 -20.53 -1.94
CA GLY A 240 7.12 -20.79 -2.69
C GLY A 240 7.30 -19.92 -3.93
N PRO A 241 6.28 -19.77 -4.80
CA PRO A 241 6.37 -18.85 -5.93
C PRO A 241 6.65 -17.41 -5.53
N ALA A 242 6.05 -16.92 -4.43
CA ALA A 242 6.30 -15.57 -3.95
C ALA A 242 7.72 -15.40 -3.38
N LEU A 243 8.30 -16.44 -2.77
CA LEU A 243 9.70 -16.44 -2.35
C LEU A 243 10.63 -16.34 -3.57
N ALA A 244 10.43 -17.19 -4.58
CA ALA A 244 11.29 -17.22 -5.77
C ALA A 244 11.22 -15.92 -6.56
N ILE A 245 10.01 -15.46 -6.92
CA ILE A 245 9.79 -14.23 -7.71
C ILE A 245 10.22 -13.01 -6.90
N GLY A 246 9.87 -12.96 -5.61
CA GLY A 246 10.23 -11.85 -4.73
C GLY A 246 11.74 -11.69 -4.60
N THR A 247 12.48 -12.79 -4.43
CA THR A 247 13.95 -12.79 -4.34
C THR A 247 14.58 -12.25 -5.63
N ALA A 248 14.12 -12.74 -6.79
CA ALA A 248 14.63 -12.28 -8.09
C ALA A 248 14.35 -10.79 -8.30
N ALA A 249 13.11 -10.36 -8.11
CA ALA A 249 12.69 -8.99 -8.37
C ALA A 249 13.35 -7.97 -7.41
N LEU A 250 13.48 -8.29 -6.12
CA LEU A 250 14.15 -7.42 -5.14
C LEU A 250 15.66 -7.27 -5.42
N SER A 251 16.28 -8.29 -6.02
CA SER A 251 17.68 -8.26 -6.39
C SER A 251 17.95 -7.42 -7.66
N ASP A 252 16.91 -7.11 -8.45
CA ASP A 252 17.04 -6.35 -9.70
C ASP A 252 16.89 -4.84 -9.47
N SER A 253 17.96 -4.23 -9.00
CA SER A 253 18.01 -2.79 -8.75
C SER A 253 17.97 -1.97 -10.06
N ALA A 254 18.45 -2.53 -11.17
CA ALA A 254 18.46 -1.87 -12.47
C ALA A 254 17.03 -1.71 -13.00
N TRP A 255 16.22 -2.76 -12.96
CA TRP A 255 14.82 -2.69 -13.36
C TRP A 255 14.05 -1.68 -12.49
N ARG A 256 14.28 -1.67 -11.17
CA ARG A 256 13.63 -0.72 -10.27
C ARG A 256 13.97 0.72 -10.62
N ALA A 257 15.24 1.03 -10.88
CA ALA A 257 15.69 2.37 -11.26
C ALA A 257 15.12 2.83 -12.61
N GLU A 258 15.06 1.94 -13.61
CA GLU A 258 14.44 2.22 -14.91
C GLU A 258 12.94 2.44 -14.76
N THR A 259 12.27 1.59 -14.01
CA THR A 259 10.83 1.68 -13.72
C THR A 259 10.48 2.99 -13.02
N ALA A 260 11.26 3.43 -12.03
CA ALA A 260 11.05 4.71 -11.36
C ALA A 260 11.05 5.89 -12.35
N ARG A 261 12.05 5.95 -13.24
CA ARG A 261 12.12 6.99 -14.28
C ARG A 261 10.92 6.94 -15.24
N ALA A 262 10.58 5.75 -15.71
CA ALA A 262 9.47 5.56 -16.63
C ALA A 262 8.11 5.95 -15.99
N ARG A 263 7.84 5.52 -14.75
CA ARG A 263 6.59 5.86 -14.05
C ARG A 263 6.51 7.34 -13.70
N ALA A 264 7.61 7.98 -13.34
CA ALA A 264 7.64 9.43 -13.14
C ALA A 264 7.25 10.20 -14.43
N ALA A 265 7.74 9.77 -15.59
CA ALA A 265 7.37 10.35 -16.89
C ALA A 265 5.88 10.14 -17.21
N ASP A 266 5.33 8.95 -16.93
CA ASP A 266 3.92 8.63 -17.10
C ASP A 266 3.02 9.45 -16.14
N ALA A 267 3.42 9.61 -14.89
CA ALA A 267 2.72 10.46 -13.93
C ALA A 267 2.66 11.92 -14.39
N ALA A 268 3.78 12.47 -14.88
CA ALA A 268 3.82 13.81 -15.46
C ALA A 268 2.96 13.95 -16.73
N ARG A 269 2.87 12.88 -17.54
CA ARG A 269 1.94 12.83 -18.68
C ARG A 269 0.49 12.89 -18.20
N LEU A 270 0.14 12.11 -17.17
CA LEU A 270 -1.21 12.07 -16.61
C LEU A 270 -1.59 13.42 -16.01
N ASP A 271 -0.68 14.11 -15.32
CA ASP A 271 -0.91 15.45 -14.78
C ASP A 271 -1.31 16.45 -15.89
N ARG A 272 -0.61 16.42 -17.04
CA ARG A 272 -0.97 17.28 -18.17
C ARG A 272 -2.34 16.96 -18.76
N MET A 273 -2.75 15.69 -18.78
CA MET A 273 -4.08 15.28 -19.26
C MET A 273 -5.17 15.73 -18.29
N ILE A 274 -4.97 15.54 -16.99
CA ILE A 274 -5.88 15.99 -15.94
C ILE A 274 -6.07 17.51 -15.99
N ALA A 275 -4.98 18.27 -16.13
CA ALA A 275 -5.04 19.73 -16.22
C ALA A 275 -5.81 20.22 -17.46
N ARG A 276 -5.64 19.57 -18.62
CA ARG A 276 -6.41 19.89 -19.84
C ARG A 276 -7.91 19.61 -19.68
N ALA A 277 -8.28 18.59 -18.90
CA ALA A 277 -9.66 18.28 -18.55
C ALA A 277 -10.23 19.19 -17.45
N GLY A 278 -9.55 20.29 -17.09
CA GLY A 278 -9.98 21.21 -16.05
C GLY A 278 -9.79 20.70 -14.62
N GLY A 279 -9.07 19.61 -14.44
CA GLY A 279 -8.75 19.05 -13.12
C GLY A 279 -7.56 19.79 -12.47
N ARG A 280 -7.67 20.01 -11.17
CA ARG A 280 -6.57 20.51 -10.33
C ARG A 280 -5.89 19.34 -9.63
N VAL A 281 -4.71 18.99 -10.09
CA VAL A 281 -3.89 17.95 -9.42
C VAL A 281 -3.59 18.41 -7.99
N VAL A 282 -3.96 17.59 -7.00
CA VAL A 282 -3.69 17.85 -5.57
C VAL A 282 -2.47 17.10 -5.06
N GLY A 283 -2.02 16.07 -5.80
CA GLY A 283 -0.83 15.31 -5.48
C GLY A 283 -0.90 13.87 -6.01
N GLY A 284 -0.05 13.00 -5.47
CA GLY A 284 0.03 11.59 -5.84
C GLY A 284 1.46 11.08 -5.77
N THR A 285 1.65 9.90 -6.32
CA THR A 285 2.96 9.26 -6.50
C THR A 285 3.21 9.00 -7.98
N CYS A 286 4.34 8.44 -8.34
CA CYS A 286 4.59 8.00 -9.72
C CYS A 286 3.66 6.86 -10.17
N LEU A 287 2.87 6.25 -9.27
CA LEU A 287 1.92 5.18 -9.59
C LEU A 287 0.46 5.63 -9.63
N PHE A 288 0.14 6.81 -9.11
CA PHE A 288 -1.21 7.38 -9.17
C PHE A 288 -1.18 8.91 -9.05
N ARG A 289 -2.20 9.56 -9.59
CA ARG A 289 -2.42 11.00 -9.44
C ARG A 289 -3.82 11.25 -8.90
N THR A 290 -3.92 12.18 -7.97
CA THR A 290 -5.19 12.59 -7.35
C THR A 290 -5.50 14.02 -7.75
N ALA A 291 -6.73 14.27 -8.18
CA ALA A 291 -7.14 15.58 -8.65
C ALA A 291 -8.57 15.90 -8.24
N ASP A 292 -8.84 17.19 -8.06
CA ASP A 292 -10.16 17.74 -7.84
C ASP A 292 -10.73 18.31 -9.16
N PHE A 293 -12.03 18.10 -9.40
CA PHE A 293 -12.76 18.53 -10.58
C PHE A 293 -14.02 19.29 -10.17
N SER A 294 -14.48 20.24 -10.97
CA SER A 294 -15.72 20.97 -10.71
C SER A 294 -16.96 20.06 -10.73
N ASP A 295 -16.95 19.01 -11.56
CA ASP A 295 -17.96 17.94 -11.58
C ASP A 295 -17.27 16.55 -11.54
N GLY A 296 -16.69 16.21 -10.40
CA GLY A 296 -16.09 14.91 -10.16
C GLY A 296 -17.06 13.75 -10.36
N PRO A 297 -18.29 13.81 -9.83
CA PRO A 297 -19.30 12.78 -10.05
C PRO A 297 -19.70 12.59 -11.52
N GLY A 298 -19.82 13.67 -12.30
CA GLY A 298 -20.10 13.61 -13.73
C GLY A 298 -18.95 12.96 -14.49
N LEU A 299 -17.72 13.40 -14.25
CA LEU A 299 -16.53 12.81 -14.87
C LEU A 299 -16.38 11.33 -14.52
N TYR A 300 -16.63 10.94 -13.25
CA TYR A 300 -16.63 9.54 -12.85
C TYR A 300 -17.58 8.69 -13.66
N ARG A 301 -18.83 9.17 -13.87
CA ARG A 301 -19.83 8.45 -14.70
C ARG A 301 -19.40 8.34 -16.16
N LEU A 302 -18.83 9.41 -16.75
CA LEU A 302 -18.30 9.38 -18.11
C LEU A 302 -17.16 8.36 -18.27
N LEU A 303 -16.22 8.34 -17.34
CA LEU A 303 -15.12 7.36 -17.32
C LEU A 303 -15.66 5.94 -17.20
N ALA A 304 -16.56 5.69 -16.25
CA ALA A 304 -17.15 4.38 -16.05
C ALA A 304 -17.96 3.89 -17.28
N ALA A 305 -18.76 4.78 -17.91
CA ALA A 305 -19.46 4.47 -19.15
C ALA A 305 -18.51 4.16 -20.33
N ALA A 306 -17.30 4.73 -20.32
CA ALA A 306 -16.24 4.41 -21.27
C ALA A 306 -15.42 3.16 -20.89
N GLY A 307 -15.82 2.42 -19.84
CA GLY A 307 -15.11 1.24 -19.33
C GLY A 307 -13.77 1.55 -18.67
N ILE A 308 -13.67 2.71 -18.02
CA ILE A 308 -12.47 3.16 -17.30
C ILE A 308 -12.82 3.29 -15.82
N ALA A 309 -12.19 2.47 -14.98
CA ALA A 309 -12.36 2.50 -13.55
C ALA A 309 -11.35 3.46 -12.90
N VAL A 310 -11.82 4.43 -12.12
CA VAL A 310 -10.98 5.31 -11.28
C VAL A 310 -11.46 5.25 -9.83
N ARG A 311 -10.64 5.68 -8.90
CA ARG A 311 -11.00 5.74 -7.49
C ARG A 311 -11.74 7.04 -7.18
N ARG A 312 -12.93 6.95 -6.59
CA ARG A 312 -13.69 8.06 -6.00
C ARG A 312 -13.63 8.02 -4.48
N PHE A 313 -13.94 9.13 -3.83
CA PHE A 313 -13.98 9.28 -2.38
C PHE A 313 -15.36 9.79 -1.97
N THR A 314 -16.00 9.13 -1.01
CA THR A 314 -17.37 9.47 -0.57
C THR A 314 -17.41 10.85 0.09
N GLU A 315 -16.40 11.16 0.90
CA GLU A 315 -16.26 12.41 1.66
C GLU A 315 -15.79 13.59 0.79
N ARG A 316 -15.27 13.30 -0.41
CA ARG A 316 -14.76 14.28 -1.38
C ARG A 316 -15.20 13.87 -2.78
N PRO A 317 -16.49 14.03 -3.13
CA PRO A 317 -17.05 13.58 -4.41
C PRO A 317 -16.45 14.30 -5.63
N ASP A 318 -15.92 15.51 -5.43
CA ASP A 318 -15.15 16.29 -6.40
C ASP A 318 -13.77 15.68 -6.71
N ARG A 319 -13.29 14.76 -5.87
CA ARG A 319 -11.95 14.17 -5.95
C ARG A 319 -11.94 12.80 -6.59
N LEU A 320 -11.03 12.63 -7.57
CA LEU A 320 -10.76 11.35 -8.21
C LEU A 320 -9.27 11.02 -8.14
N ARG A 321 -8.94 9.74 -7.98
CA ARG A 321 -7.57 9.25 -8.08
C ARG A 321 -7.45 8.29 -9.26
N PHE A 322 -6.44 8.53 -10.08
CA PHE A 322 -6.14 7.82 -11.31
C PHE A 322 -4.84 7.04 -11.16
N GLY A 323 -4.86 5.73 -11.41
CA GLY A 323 -3.67 4.95 -11.71
C GLY A 323 -3.15 5.25 -13.11
N LEU A 324 -2.06 4.60 -13.50
CA LEU A 324 -1.45 4.78 -14.82
C LEU A 324 -1.98 3.77 -15.82
N PRO A 325 -2.29 4.17 -17.06
CA PRO A 325 -2.59 3.23 -18.14
C PRO A 325 -1.39 2.32 -18.49
N PRO A 326 -1.62 1.03 -18.81
CA PRO A 326 -0.54 0.07 -19.05
C PRO A 326 0.13 0.21 -20.43
N ASP A 327 -0.59 0.74 -21.42
CA ASP A 327 -0.15 0.75 -22.81
C ASP A 327 -0.73 1.93 -23.60
N ARG A 328 -0.31 2.05 -24.87
CA ARG A 328 -0.79 3.10 -25.77
C ARG A 328 -2.31 3.12 -25.91
N THR A 329 -2.94 1.96 -25.94
CA THR A 329 -4.40 1.83 -26.06
C THR A 329 -5.11 2.41 -24.86
N GLY A 330 -4.65 2.08 -23.65
CA GLY A 330 -5.16 2.64 -22.38
C GLY A 330 -5.00 4.15 -22.32
N TRP A 331 -3.84 4.68 -22.73
CA TRP A 331 -3.59 6.12 -22.80
C TRP A 331 -4.54 6.82 -23.80
N CYS A 332 -4.77 6.21 -24.97
CA CYS A 332 -5.70 6.77 -25.97
C CYS A 332 -7.15 6.75 -25.47
N ARG A 333 -7.57 5.66 -24.80
CA ARG A 333 -8.93 5.59 -24.21
C ARG A 333 -9.12 6.67 -23.15
N LEU A 334 -8.19 6.82 -22.24
CA LEU A 334 -8.26 7.85 -21.19
C LEU A 334 -8.27 9.26 -21.79
N SER A 335 -7.44 9.52 -22.80
CA SER A 335 -7.38 10.82 -23.46
C SER A 335 -8.73 11.23 -24.09
N ARG A 336 -9.46 10.30 -24.69
CA ARG A 336 -10.77 10.60 -25.33
C ARG A 336 -11.84 11.06 -24.34
N VAL A 337 -11.71 10.72 -23.08
CA VAL A 337 -12.65 11.12 -22.03
C VAL A 337 -12.19 12.39 -21.31
N LEU A 338 -10.86 12.60 -21.23
CA LEU A 338 -10.27 13.77 -20.59
C LEU A 338 -10.03 14.95 -21.55
N THR A 339 -10.51 14.90 -22.78
CA THR A 339 -10.57 16.01 -23.74
C THR A 339 -11.99 16.51 -23.85
#